data_a34f85f2d965d85d60f691e9b2b78037
#
_entry.id   a34f85f2d965d85d60f691e9b2b78037
#
_cell.length_a   1.000
_cell.length_b   1.000
_cell.length_c   1.000
_cell.angle_alpha   90.00
_cell.angle_beta   90.00
_cell.angle_gamma   90.00
#
_symmetry.space_group_name_H-M   'P 1'
#
loop_
_entity.id
_entity.type
_entity.pdbx_description
1 polymer ?
#
loop_
_entity_poly.entity_id
_entity_poly.type
_entity_poly.pdbx_seq_one_letter_code
_entity_poly.pdbx_strand_id
1 'polypeptide(L)'
;TTEGGIPYEDLMTGDDQVDYYDPDGHLNTYYAYLKLLNEYHTIPVVISEYGVSTGRGMAQRDYYTGRNQGHMTEWEQGYALIDCYEDIMDAGSAGGCVFTWQDEWFKRTWNTMASVDLDNTPYWSDYQTNEQYFGLLSFDPGEEESVCYVDGDPSEWGAEDIILETEQGTLSMKYDEKFLYFYVEAEGFRPGEDPLYLPIDTTPKTGSTY
;
A
#
# COMPACT_ATOMS: atom_id res chain seq x y z
N THR A 1 -3.53 10.77 17.43
CA THR A 1 -3.38 10.27 18.82
C THR A 1 -1.91 10.06 19.11
N THR A 2 -1.46 10.47 20.31
CA THR A 2 -0.12 10.18 20.80
C THR A 2 0.04 8.70 21.19
N GLU A 3 1.26 8.26 21.39
CA GLU A 3 1.54 7.02 22.13
C GLU A 3 0.84 7.12 23.50
N GLY A 4 -0.12 6.28 23.76
CA GLY A 4 -0.93 6.28 24.97
C GLY A 4 -2.40 6.68 24.78
N GLY A 5 -2.81 6.97 23.54
CA GLY A 5 -4.22 7.21 23.20
C GLY A 5 -4.78 8.54 23.67
N ILE A 6 -3.93 9.47 24.10
CA ILE A 6 -4.36 10.83 24.43
C ILE A 6 -4.57 11.56 23.11
N PRO A 7 -5.74 12.12 22.86
CA PRO A 7 -5.98 12.98 21.70
C PRO A 7 -4.96 14.12 21.65
N TYR A 8 -4.52 14.52 20.47
CA TYR A 8 -3.58 15.63 20.32
C TYR A 8 -4.14 16.93 20.91
N GLU A 9 -5.44 17.13 20.79
CA GLU A 9 -6.16 18.27 21.38
C GLU A 9 -6.00 18.36 22.91
N ASP A 10 -5.83 17.23 23.61
CA ASP A 10 -5.65 17.20 25.07
C ASP A 10 -4.21 17.49 25.52
N LEU A 11 -3.24 17.48 24.60
CA LEU A 11 -1.85 17.80 24.87
C LEU A 11 -1.55 19.30 24.77
N MET A 12 -2.40 20.02 24.07
CA MET A 12 -2.24 21.45 23.81
C MET A 12 -3.13 22.23 24.79
N THR A 13 -2.72 22.23 26.07
CA THR A 13 -3.39 23.03 27.10
C THR A 13 -2.72 24.38 27.21
N GLY A 14 -3.33 25.41 26.64
CA GLY A 14 -2.86 26.80 26.71
C GLY A 14 -3.67 27.70 25.80
N ASP A 15 -3.31 28.99 25.77
CA ASP A 15 -3.96 30.01 24.92
C ASP A 15 -3.72 29.75 23.40
N ASP A 16 -2.85 28.80 23.06
CA ASP A 16 -2.55 28.36 21.69
C ASP A 16 -3.46 27.18 21.33
N GLN A 17 -4.74 27.43 21.13
CA GLN A 17 -5.63 26.42 20.57
C GLN A 17 -5.25 26.18 19.09
N VAL A 18 -4.68 25.02 18.83
CA VAL A 18 -4.47 24.54 17.47
C VAL A 18 -5.82 24.13 16.89
N ASP A 19 -6.17 24.72 15.78
CA ASP A 19 -7.33 24.29 15.03
C ASP A 19 -6.95 23.03 14.25
N TYR A 20 -7.43 21.89 14.73
CA TYR A 20 -7.17 20.58 14.12
C TYR A 20 -8.11 20.24 12.97
N TYR A 21 -9.01 21.15 12.61
CA TYR A 21 -9.95 20.93 11.53
C TYR A 21 -9.43 21.57 10.24
N ASP A 22 -9.53 20.83 9.16
CA ASP A 22 -9.28 21.33 7.82
C ASP A 22 -10.43 22.26 7.35
N PRO A 23 -10.31 22.91 6.17
CA PRO A 23 -11.36 23.77 5.65
C PRO A 23 -12.71 23.09 5.43
N ASP A 24 -12.71 21.77 5.24
CA ASP A 24 -13.93 20.97 5.04
C ASP A 24 -14.56 20.51 6.38
N GLY A 25 -13.90 20.83 7.50
CA GLY A 25 -14.37 20.51 8.85
C GLY A 25 -14.06 19.09 9.31
N HIS A 26 -13.09 18.43 8.70
CA HIS A 26 -12.62 17.13 9.15
C HIS A 26 -11.44 17.28 10.10
N LEU A 27 -11.38 16.41 11.11
CA LEU A 27 -10.24 16.35 12.02
C LEU A 27 -9.00 15.88 11.26
N ASN A 28 -8.05 16.78 11.05
CA ASN A 28 -6.87 16.56 10.22
C ASN A 28 -5.59 17.07 10.90
N THR A 29 -4.87 16.17 11.53
CA THR A 29 -3.64 16.51 12.27
C THR A 29 -2.48 16.87 11.34
N TYR A 30 -2.47 16.38 10.10
CA TYR A 30 -1.46 16.75 9.13
C TYR A 30 -1.63 18.19 8.66
N TYR A 31 -2.84 18.57 8.27
CA TYR A 31 -3.19 19.95 7.97
C TYR A 31 -2.84 20.91 9.11
N ALA A 32 -3.26 20.58 10.33
CA ALA A 32 -2.99 21.39 11.51
C ALA A 32 -1.49 21.62 11.76
N TYR A 33 -0.69 20.56 11.61
CA TYR A 33 0.76 20.65 11.71
C TYR A 33 1.36 21.58 10.65
N LEU A 34 0.96 21.44 9.41
CA LEU A 34 1.43 22.26 8.31
C LEU A 34 1.03 23.72 8.48
N LYS A 35 -0.19 23.99 8.93
CA LYS A 35 -0.68 25.32 9.23
C LYS A 35 0.16 26.00 10.31
N LEU A 36 0.39 25.31 11.44
CA LEU A 36 1.27 25.82 12.50
C LEU A 36 2.68 26.11 12.00
N LEU A 37 3.23 25.24 11.17
CA LEU A 37 4.56 25.41 10.60
C LEU A 37 4.63 26.68 9.73
N ASN A 38 3.62 26.91 8.89
CA ASN A 38 3.54 28.10 8.05
C ASN A 38 3.30 29.37 8.86
N GLU A 39 2.51 29.35 9.92
CA GLU A 39 2.28 30.48 10.80
C GLU A 39 3.52 30.85 11.63
N TYR A 40 4.32 29.85 12.01
CA TYR A 40 5.55 30.08 12.76
C TYR A 40 6.67 30.70 11.91
N HIS A 41 6.76 30.33 10.63
CA HIS A 41 7.84 30.77 9.75
C HIS A 41 7.44 32.00 8.93
N THR A 42 8.39 32.91 8.75
CA THR A 42 8.23 34.11 7.90
C THR A 42 8.77 33.92 6.47
N ILE A 43 9.29 32.76 6.17
CA ILE A 43 9.79 32.35 4.86
C ILE A 43 8.85 31.28 4.27
N PRO A 44 8.80 31.14 2.95
CA PRO A 44 8.01 30.07 2.34
C PRO A 44 8.43 28.69 2.84
N VAL A 45 7.45 27.88 3.21
CA VAL A 45 7.64 26.49 3.63
C VAL A 45 7.35 25.59 2.44
N VAL A 46 8.25 24.67 2.12
CA VAL A 46 8.08 23.64 1.10
C VAL A 46 8.19 22.28 1.79
N ILE A 47 7.24 21.40 1.52
CA ILE A 47 7.27 20.03 2.01
C ILE A 47 8.18 19.22 1.10
N SER A 48 9.34 18.83 1.62
CA SER A 48 10.39 18.17 0.84
C SER A 48 10.01 16.78 0.36
N GLU A 49 9.18 16.09 1.13
CA GLU A 49 8.66 14.77 0.79
C GLU A 49 7.28 14.57 1.39
N TYR A 50 6.34 14.08 0.59
CA TYR A 50 5.07 13.53 1.08
C TYR A 50 4.64 12.34 0.20
N GLY A 51 4.09 11.32 0.82
CA GLY A 51 3.67 10.12 0.12
C GLY A 51 3.29 9.00 1.05
N VAL A 52 2.67 7.99 0.48
CA VAL A 52 2.27 6.75 1.17
C VAL A 52 2.62 5.56 0.31
N SER A 53 2.80 4.39 0.95
CA SER A 53 3.25 3.17 0.29
C SER A 53 2.09 2.22 0.01
N THR A 54 2.11 1.59 -1.16
CA THR A 54 1.25 0.46 -1.52
C THR A 54 1.82 -0.90 -1.11
N GLY A 55 2.79 -0.95 -0.23
CA GLY A 55 3.49 -2.17 0.14
C GLY A 55 2.57 -3.33 0.56
N ARG A 56 3.01 -4.56 0.32
CA ARG A 56 2.26 -5.82 0.54
C ARG A 56 2.00 -6.16 1.99
N GLY A 57 2.64 -5.49 2.91
CA GLY A 57 2.44 -5.62 4.34
C GLY A 57 2.41 -4.25 5.00
N MET A 58 2.32 -4.22 6.32
CA MET A 58 2.37 -2.97 7.07
C MET A 58 3.66 -2.88 7.88
N ALA A 59 4.35 -1.73 7.76
CA ALA A 59 5.57 -1.46 8.51
C ALA A 59 5.28 -1.24 9.99
N GLN A 60 4.17 -0.58 10.27
CA GLN A 60 3.74 -0.29 11.65
C GLN A 60 2.23 -0.12 11.70
N ARG A 61 1.68 -0.33 12.87
CA ARG A 61 0.25 -0.18 13.13
C ARG A 61 0.03 0.67 14.38
N ASP A 62 -0.82 1.67 14.24
CA ASP A 62 -1.39 2.36 15.38
C ASP A 62 -2.46 1.49 16.04
N TYR A 63 -2.27 1.15 17.30
CA TYR A 63 -3.17 0.27 18.05
C TYR A 63 -4.56 0.87 18.30
N TYR A 64 -4.68 2.19 18.29
CA TYR A 64 -5.92 2.89 18.60
C TYR A 64 -6.76 3.17 17.36
N THR A 65 -6.14 3.65 16.30
CA THR A 65 -6.84 3.99 15.05
C THR A 65 -6.87 2.85 14.05
N GLY A 66 -6.00 1.86 14.21
CA GLY A 66 -5.79 0.80 13.23
C GLY A 66 -5.07 1.25 11.97
N ARG A 67 -4.68 2.53 11.88
CA ARG A 67 -3.93 3.05 10.74
C ARG A 67 -2.57 2.38 10.64
N ASN A 68 -2.09 2.21 9.44
CA ASN A 68 -0.81 1.58 9.17
C ASN A 68 -0.10 2.28 7.99
N GLN A 69 1.19 2.01 7.86
CA GLN A 69 1.96 2.38 6.69
C GLN A 69 2.17 1.14 5.83
N GLY A 70 1.89 1.24 4.56
CA GLY A 70 1.81 0.12 3.63
C GLY A 70 0.45 -0.57 3.66
N HIS A 71 0.34 -1.72 3.00
CA HIS A 71 -0.88 -2.52 2.89
C HIS A 71 -2.07 -1.73 2.33
N MET A 72 -1.78 -0.92 1.33
CA MET A 72 -2.68 0.01 0.66
C MET A 72 -2.77 -0.38 -0.82
N THR A 73 -3.93 -0.24 -1.41
CA THR A 73 -4.09 -0.35 -2.87
C THR A 73 -3.54 0.89 -3.57
N GLU A 74 -3.28 0.78 -4.87
CA GLU A 74 -2.84 1.92 -5.70
C GLU A 74 -3.90 3.05 -5.74
N TRP A 75 -5.19 2.70 -5.68
CA TRP A 75 -6.28 3.67 -5.58
C TRP A 75 -6.25 4.43 -4.26
N GLU A 76 -6.08 3.73 -3.15
CA GLU A 76 -5.96 4.36 -1.83
C GLU A 76 -4.72 5.26 -1.75
N GLN A 77 -3.60 4.84 -2.35
CA GLN A 77 -2.41 5.68 -2.49
C GLN A 77 -2.73 6.96 -3.27
N GLY A 78 -3.40 6.84 -4.41
CA GLY A 78 -3.76 7.97 -5.24
C GLY A 78 -4.62 9.00 -4.49
N TYR A 79 -5.64 8.56 -3.79
CA TYR A 79 -6.49 9.44 -2.96
C TYR A 79 -5.68 10.08 -1.83
N ALA A 80 -4.88 9.30 -1.10
CA ALA A 80 -4.08 9.84 -0.01
C ALA A 80 -3.06 10.89 -0.47
N LEU A 81 -2.50 10.74 -1.68
CA LEU A 81 -1.60 11.74 -2.26
C LEU A 81 -2.34 13.03 -2.62
N ILE A 82 -3.58 12.94 -3.11
CA ILE A 82 -4.42 14.10 -3.40
C ILE A 82 -4.75 14.83 -2.10
N ASP A 83 -5.23 14.11 -1.09
CA ASP A 83 -5.57 14.68 0.22
C ASP A 83 -4.36 15.38 0.85
N CYS A 84 -3.19 14.73 0.84
CA CYS A 84 -1.95 15.35 1.34
C CYS A 84 -1.57 16.63 0.55
N TYR A 85 -1.78 16.64 -0.76
CA TYR A 85 -1.49 17.82 -1.58
C TYR A 85 -2.44 18.97 -1.26
N GLU A 86 -3.73 18.68 -1.11
CA GLU A 86 -4.74 19.67 -0.73
C GLU A 86 -4.41 20.26 0.64
N ASP A 87 -4.09 19.43 1.63
CA ASP A 87 -3.64 19.87 2.94
C ASP A 87 -2.43 20.81 2.88
N ILE A 88 -1.42 20.47 2.06
CA ILE A 88 -0.22 21.29 1.85
C ILE A 88 -0.58 22.67 1.30
N MET A 89 -1.48 22.72 0.33
CA MET A 89 -1.90 23.97 -0.31
C MET A 89 -2.79 24.80 0.63
N ASP A 90 -3.75 24.19 1.28
CA ASP A 90 -4.72 24.85 2.17
C ASP A 90 -4.06 25.37 3.46
N ALA A 91 -3.02 24.68 3.93
CA ALA A 91 -2.19 25.16 5.02
C ALA A 91 -1.29 26.37 4.66
N GLY A 92 -1.26 26.77 3.38
CA GLY A 92 -0.48 27.92 2.90
C GLY A 92 0.98 27.61 2.61
N SER A 93 1.36 26.37 2.45
CA SER A 93 2.71 25.98 2.04
C SER A 93 2.98 26.40 0.59
N ALA A 94 4.24 26.65 0.25
CA ALA A 94 4.66 27.03 -1.09
C ALA A 94 4.67 25.86 -2.08
N GLY A 95 4.41 24.66 -1.61
CA GLY A 95 4.30 23.44 -2.40
C GLY A 95 4.89 22.23 -1.69
N GLY A 96 4.83 21.07 -2.38
CA GLY A 96 5.39 19.81 -1.90
C GLY A 96 5.99 18.98 -3.01
N CYS A 97 6.91 18.09 -2.67
CA CYS A 97 7.53 17.12 -3.55
C CYS A 97 6.95 15.74 -3.23
N VAL A 98 6.30 15.13 -4.20
CA VAL A 98 5.79 13.77 -4.04
C VAL A 98 6.96 12.79 -3.88
N PHE A 99 6.92 11.99 -2.87
CA PHE A 99 7.78 10.85 -2.71
C PHE A 99 6.98 9.59 -3.05
N THR A 100 7.21 8.95 -4.23
CA THR A 100 8.28 9.30 -5.14
C THR A 100 7.83 9.10 -6.60
N TRP A 101 8.68 9.44 -7.58
CA TRP A 101 8.35 9.31 -9.00
C TRP A 101 8.16 7.86 -9.44
N GLN A 102 9.05 6.99 -9.02
CA GLN A 102 9.09 5.59 -9.41
C GLN A 102 9.39 4.70 -8.21
N ASP A 103 8.84 3.49 -8.20
CA ASP A 103 9.14 2.50 -7.17
C ASP A 103 10.64 2.23 -7.04
N GLU A 104 11.08 2.11 -5.81
CA GLU A 104 12.48 1.88 -5.46
C GLU A 104 12.69 0.43 -5.00
N TRP A 105 12.54 -0.52 -5.91
CA TRP A 105 12.60 -1.97 -5.65
C TRP A 105 13.87 -2.42 -4.90
N PHE A 106 14.95 -1.66 -5.00
CA PHE A 106 16.22 -1.93 -4.31
C PHE A 106 16.25 -1.40 -2.87
N LYS A 107 15.24 -0.65 -2.47
CA LYS A 107 15.23 0.05 -1.18
C LYS A 107 15.26 -0.92 0.00
N ARG A 108 16.09 -0.56 0.98
CA ARG A 108 16.15 -1.20 2.29
C ARG A 108 16.10 -0.11 3.33
N THR A 109 15.29 -0.30 4.36
CA THR A 109 15.27 0.62 5.49
C THR A 109 16.33 0.23 6.51
N TRP A 110 16.87 1.22 7.21
CA TRP A 110 17.89 0.99 8.23
C TRP A 110 17.40 0.04 9.35
N ASN A 111 16.12 0.04 9.65
CA ASN A 111 15.51 -0.83 10.65
C ASN A 111 15.27 -2.26 10.15
N THR A 112 15.29 -2.51 8.85
CA THR A 112 15.13 -3.86 8.29
C THR A 112 16.46 -4.51 7.91
N MET A 113 17.56 -3.73 7.81
CA MET A 113 18.85 -4.26 7.33
C MET A 113 19.63 -5.07 8.36
N ALA A 114 19.54 -4.74 9.64
CA ALA A 114 20.44 -5.30 10.66
C ALA A 114 19.76 -5.81 11.93
N SER A 115 18.52 -5.45 12.17
CA SER A 115 17.85 -5.73 13.45
C SER A 115 16.49 -6.43 13.32
N VAL A 116 16.02 -6.64 12.09
CA VAL A 116 14.76 -7.34 11.81
C VAL A 116 15.07 -8.64 11.11
N ASP A 117 14.58 -9.73 11.67
CA ASP A 117 14.55 -11.03 11.01
C ASP A 117 13.49 -10.96 9.90
N LEU A 118 13.94 -10.81 8.67
CA LEU A 118 13.07 -10.70 7.50
C LEU A 118 12.30 -11.99 7.22
N ASP A 119 12.80 -13.14 7.70
CA ASP A 119 12.11 -14.42 7.59
C ASP A 119 10.90 -14.52 8.53
N ASN A 120 10.78 -13.58 9.47
CA ASN A 120 9.80 -13.63 10.54
C ASN A 120 9.15 -12.29 10.88
N THR A 121 9.00 -11.42 9.90
CA THR A 121 8.30 -10.14 10.07
C THR A 121 6.79 -10.37 10.15
N PRO A 122 6.12 -10.06 11.27
CA PRO A 122 4.72 -10.48 11.49
C PRO A 122 3.70 -9.77 10.58
N TYR A 123 4.06 -8.64 9.98
CA TYR A 123 3.17 -7.82 9.16
C TYR A 123 3.63 -7.69 7.71
N TRP A 124 4.73 -8.35 7.34
CA TRP A 124 5.32 -8.27 6.01
C TRP A 124 5.40 -9.65 5.36
N SER A 125 4.95 -9.76 4.13
CA SER A 125 4.79 -11.07 3.45
C SER A 125 6.04 -11.55 2.74
N ASP A 126 7.06 -10.71 2.57
CA ASP A 126 8.28 -11.05 1.84
C ASP A 126 9.51 -10.25 2.36
N TYR A 127 10.64 -10.40 1.67
CA TYR A 127 11.90 -9.71 1.99
C TYR A 127 11.93 -8.23 1.59
N GLN A 128 10.91 -7.75 0.91
CA GLN A 128 10.80 -6.37 0.50
C GLN A 128 10.40 -5.48 1.66
N THR A 129 10.64 -4.19 1.53
CA THR A 129 10.23 -3.20 2.52
C THR A 129 9.04 -2.39 2.03
N ASN A 130 8.29 -1.80 2.94
CA ASN A 130 7.21 -0.89 2.57
C ASN A 130 7.70 0.31 1.75
N GLU A 131 8.96 0.71 1.89
CA GLU A 131 9.53 1.85 1.17
C GLU A 131 9.84 1.59 -0.31
N GLN A 132 9.62 0.38 -0.80
CA GLN A 132 9.79 0.06 -2.22
C GLN A 132 8.64 0.59 -3.08
N TYR A 133 7.45 0.71 -2.55
CA TYR A 133 6.21 0.97 -3.28
C TYR A 133 5.61 2.35 -3.00
N PHE A 134 6.43 3.39 -3.01
CA PHE A 134 6.00 4.79 -2.93
C PHE A 134 5.80 5.44 -4.31
N GLY A 135 6.19 4.78 -5.38
CA GLY A 135 6.20 5.34 -6.72
C GLY A 135 4.81 5.71 -7.25
N LEU A 136 4.74 6.80 -8.01
CA LEU A 136 3.62 7.09 -8.91
C LEU A 136 3.64 6.14 -10.11
N LEU A 137 4.84 5.69 -10.49
CA LEU A 137 5.08 4.70 -11.53
C LEU A 137 5.69 3.45 -10.88
N SER A 138 5.10 2.30 -11.17
CA SER A 138 5.69 1.03 -10.78
C SER A 138 6.92 0.72 -11.62
N PHE A 139 7.84 -0.05 -11.05
CA PHE A 139 8.91 -0.64 -11.82
C PHE A 139 8.40 -1.97 -12.40
N ASP A 140 8.24 -2.02 -13.70
CA ASP A 140 7.82 -3.20 -14.44
C ASP A 140 8.91 -3.60 -15.43
N PRO A 141 9.74 -4.59 -15.11
CA PRO A 141 10.82 -5.03 -15.97
C PRO A 141 10.37 -5.97 -17.09
N GLY A 142 9.08 -6.30 -17.13
CA GLY A 142 8.50 -7.27 -18.06
C GLY A 142 8.35 -6.77 -19.49
N GLU A 143 7.68 -7.58 -20.28
CA GLU A 143 7.33 -7.25 -21.66
C GLU A 143 6.33 -6.08 -21.70
N GLU A 144 6.27 -5.37 -22.84
CA GLU A 144 5.31 -4.28 -23.05
C GLU A 144 3.85 -4.75 -22.95
N GLU A 145 3.60 -6.01 -23.33
CA GLU A 145 2.28 -6.64 -23.27
C GLU A 145 2.23 -7.66 -22.14
N SER A 146 1.16 -7.62 -21.36
CA SER A 146 0.91 -8.63 -20.32
C SER A 146 0.64 -10.01 -20.97
N VAL A 147 1.07 -11.07 -20.30
CA VAL A 147 0.77 -12.46 -20.72
C VAL A 147 -0.70 -12.82 -20.51
N CYS A 148 -1.43 -12.00 -19.76
CA CYS A 148 -2.84 -12.19 -19.46
C CYS A 148 -3.50 -10.88 -19.05
N TYR A 149 -4.73 -10.66 -19.48
CA TYR A 149 -5.58 -9.57 -19.05
C TYR A 149 -6.76 -10.11 -18.25
N VAL A 150 -7.10 -9.48 -17.13
CA VAL A 150 -8.24 -9.88 -16.30
C VAL A 150 -9.48 -9.10 -16.78
N ASP A 151 -9.92 -9.40 -17.98
CA ASP A 151 -11.00 -8.69 -18.67
C ASP A 151 -12.26 -9.56 -18.91
N GLY A 152 -12.19 -10.85 -18.53
CA GLY A 152 -13.28 -11.82 -18.71
C GLY A 152 -13.26 -12.55 -20.05
N ASP A 153 -12.29 -12.28 -20.92
CA ASP A 153 -12.06 -13.05 -22.14
C ASP A 153 -10.99 -14.12 -21.88
N PRO A 154 -11.33 -15.41 -21.96
CA PRO A 154 -10.37 -16.48 -21.71
C PRO A 154 -9.55 -16.87 -22.95
N SER A 155 -9.59 -16.11 -24.03
CA SER A 155 -9.00 -16.50 -25.33
C SER A 155 -7.48 -16.64 -25.31
N GLU A 156 -6.80 -16.00 -24.38
CA GLU A 156 -5.35 -16.14 -24.19
C GLU A 156 -4.94 -17.38 -23.39
N TRP A 157 -5.91 -18.13 -22.83
CA TRP A 157 -5.62 -19.34 -22.07
C TRP A 157 -5.65 -20.57 -22.96
N GLY A 158 -4.62 -21.42 -22.86
CA GLY A 158 -4.49 -22.66 -23.62
C GLY A 158 -4.43 -23.90 -22.74
N ALA A 159 -4.46 -25.04 -23.36
CA ALA A 159 -4.36 -26.34 -22.65
C ALA A 159 -3.00 -26.51 -21.95
N GLU A 160 -1.96 -25.83 -22.41
CA GLU A 160 -0.62 -25.81 -21.84
C GLU A 160 -0.55 -25.08 -20.48
N ASP A 161 -1.52 -24.21 -20.21
CA ASP A 161 -1.58 -23.46 -18.97
C ASP A 161 -2.27 -24.22 -17.83
N ILE A 162 -2.94 -25.34 -18.14
CA ILE A 162 -3.67 -26.14 -17.15
C ILE A 162 -2.68 -26.80 -16.19
N ILE A 163 -2.76 -26.44 -14.91
CA ILE A 163 -1.94 -27.03 -13.84
C ILE A 163 -2.69 -28.05 -12.99
N LEU A 164 -4.02 -28.01 -13.02
CA LEU A 164 -4.87 -28.98 -12.32
C LEU A 164 -6.15 -29.21 -13.10
N GLU A 165 -6.50 -30.48 -13.28
CA GLU A 165 -7.77 -30.93 -13.86
C GLU A 165 -8.46 -31.90 -12.91
N THR A 166 -9.73 -31.68 -12.64
CA THR A 166 -10.56 -32.51 -11.78
C THR A 166 -11.93 -32.75 -12.42
N GLU A 167 -12.74 -33.60 -11.81
CA GLU A 167 -14.14 -33.78 -12.24
C GLU A 167 -15.01 -32.53 -12.07
N GLN A 168 -14.58 -31.59 -11.20
CA GLN A 168 -15.30 -30.36 -10.90
C GLN A 168 -14.88 -29.18 -11.77
N GLY A 169 -13.72 -29.25 -12.42
CA GLY A 169 -13.23 -28.18 -13.26
C GLY A 169 -11.72 -28.17 -13.43
N THR A 170 -11.22 -27.09 -14.00
CA THR A 170 -9.80 -26.87 -14.28
C THR A 170 -9.27 -25.63 -13.59
N LEU A 171 -7.97 -25.67 -13.26
CA LEU A 171 -7.19 -24.52 -12.82
C LEU A 171 -6.02 -24.35 -13.78
N SER A 172 -5.93 -23.18 -14.38
CA SER A 172 -4.82 -22.78 -15.22
C SER A 172 -4.00 -21.70 -14.53
N MET A 173 -2.71 -21.61 -14.86
CA MET A 173 -1.80 -20.62 -14.31
C MET A 173 -0.88 -20.08 -15.39
N LYS A 174 -0.75 -18.75 -15.43
CA LYS A 174 0.30 -18.02 -16.13
C LYS A 174 1.09 -17.19 -15.14
N TYR A 175 2.25 -16.74 -15.53
CA TYR A 175 3.03 -15.81 -14.75
C TYR A 175 3.91 -14.92 -15.66
N ASP A 176 4.18 -13.76 -15.18
CA ASP A 176 5.20 -12.86 -15.71
C ASP A 176 6.12 -12.38 -14.57
N GLU A 177 6.89 -11.36 -14.79
CA GLU A 177 7.83 -10.81 -13.80
C GLU A 177 7.14 -10.15 -12.61
N LYS A 178 5.84 -9.86 -12.74
CA LYS A 178 5.07 -9.08 -11.78
C LYS A 178 3.96 -9.87 -11.10
N PHE A 179 3.26 -10.73 -11.85
CA PHE A 179 2.03 -11.39 -11.39
C PHE A 179 2.01 -12.90 -11.62
N LEU A 180 1.22 -13.55 -10.78
CA LEU A 180 0.67 -14.88 -11.05
C LEU A 180 -0.79 -14.70 -11.44
N TYR A 181 -1.17 -15.24 -12.58
CA TYR A 181 -2.54 -15.23 -13.09
C TYR A 181 -3.15 -16.62 -12.93
N PHE A 182 -4.38 -16.67 -12.46
CA PHE A 182 -5.11 -17.91 -12.30
C PHE A 182 -6.43 -17.83 -13.05
N TYR A 183 -6.71 -18.85 -13.86
CA TYR A 183 -7.99 -19.03 -14.52
C TYR A 183 -8.64 -20.30 -14.02
N VAL A 184 -9.85 -20.18 -13.50
CA VAL A 184 -10.62 -21.29 -12.92
C VAL A 184 -11.89 -21.48 -13.72
N GLU A 185 -12.06 -22.69 -14.28
CA GLU A 185 -13.32 -23.15 -14.82
C GLU A 185 -13.89 -24.19 -13.88
N ALA A 186 -15.04 -23.93 -13.28
CA ALA A 186 -15.69 -24.88 -12.37
C ALA A 186 -17.19 -24.91 -12.62
N GLU A 187 -17.74 -26.12 -12.81
CA GLU A 187 -19.15 -26.29 -13.04
C GLU A 187 -19.99 -25.84 -11.85
N GLY A 188 -20.94 -24.94 -12.11
CA GLY A 188 -21.83 -24.41 -11.08
C GLY A 188 -21.22 -23.36 -10.13
N PHE A 189 -19.95 -23.00 -10.28
CA PHE A 189 -19.33 -21.94 -9.49
C PHE A 189 -19.88 -20.56 -9.86
N ARG A 190 -20.20 -19.77 -8.84
CA ARG A 190 -20.78 -18.43 -9.02
C ARG A 190 -19.84 -17.39 -8.42
N PRO A 191 -19.11 -16.62 -9.23
CA PRO A 191 -18.24 -15.56 -8.75
C PRO A 191 -19.00 -14.56 -7.86
N GLY A 192 -18.42 -14.22 -6.71
CA GLY A 192 -19.02 -13.33 -5.74
C GLY A 192 -20.03 -13.96 -4.76
N GLU A 193 -20.50 -15.18 -5.02
CA GLU A 193 -21.37 -15.95 -4.11
C GLU A 193 -20.63 -17.13 -3.47
N ASP A 194 -19.88 -17.88 -4.27
CA ASP A 194 -19.15 -19.04 -3.80
C ASP A 194 -17.69 -18.68 -3.47
N PRO A 195 -17.15 -19.09 -2.31
CA PRO A 195 -15.77 -18.81 -1.97
C PRO A 195 -14.80 -19.67 -2.78
N LEU A 196 -13.72 -19.06 -3.26
CA LEU A 196 -12.59 -19.75 -3.88
C LEU A 196 -11.36 -19.62 -2.97
N TYR A 197 -10.71 -20.74 -2.67
CA TYR A 197 -9.48 -20.79 -1.86
C TYR A 197 -8.36 -21.35 -2.71
N LEU A 198 -7.33 -20.55 -2.95
CA LEU A 198 -6.09 -20.95 -3.61
C LEU A 198 -4.95 -20.93 -2.59
N PRO A 199 -4.65 -22.03 -1.90
CA PRO A 199 -3.48 -22.10 -1.03
C PRO A 199 -2.21 -22.12 -1.88
N ILE A 200 -1.32 -21.13 -1.64
CA ILE A 200 -0.05 -20.99 -2.35
C ILE A 200 1.08 -21.18 -1.34
N ASP A 201 1.94 -22.17 -1.55
CA ASP A 201 3.16 -22.32 -0.78
C ASP A 201 4.28 -21.49 -1.42
N THR A 202 4.68 -20.42 -0.74
CA THR A 202 5.74 -19.52 -1.19
C THR A 202 7.09 -19.81 -0.52
N THR A 203 7.13 -20.77 0.44
CA THR A 203 8.33 -21.04 1.22
C THR A 203 8.99 -22.35 0.76
N PRO A 204 10.16 -22.31 0.10
CA PRO A 204 10.82 -23.51 -0.36
C PRO A 204 11.07 -24.51 0.76
N LYS A 205 10.62 -25.76 0.58
CA LYS A 205 10.85 -26.91 1.46
C LYS A 205 10.14 -26.88 2.83
N THR A 206 9.21 -25.96 3.07
CA THR A 206 8.48 -25.88 4.34
C THR A 206 6.97 -26.08 4.19
N GLY A 207 6.46 -26.10 2.98
CA GLY A 207 5.05 -26.30 2.70
C GLY A 207 4.55 -27.71 3.01
N SER A 208 3.24 -27.82 3.17
CA SER A 208 2.57 -29.10 3.35
C SER A 208 2.59 -29.90 2.04
N THR A 209 2.87 -31.17 2.12
CA THR A 209 2.84 -32.12 1.00
C THR A 209 1.50 -32.85 0.98
N TYR A 210 0.38 -32.13 0.98
CA TYR A 210 -0.92 -32.76 0.82
C TYR A 210 -1.18 -33.12 -0.63
#